data_f2d3e374fbd6896229ae786cb27f019f
#
_entry.id   f2d3e374fbd6896229ae786cb27f019f
#
_cell.length_a   1.000
_cell.length_b   1.000
_cell.length_c   1.000
_cell.angle_alpha   90.00
_cell.angle_beta   90.00
_cell.angle_gamma   90.00
#
_symmetry.space_group_name_H-M   'P 1'
#
loop_
_entity.id
_entity.type
_entity.pdbx_description
1 polymer ?
#
loop_
_entity_poly.entity_id
_entity_poly.type
_entity_poly.pdbx_seq_one_letter_code
_entity_poly.pdbx_strand_id
1 'polypeptide(L)'
;MQKFSINTRSFDRILSKLLNSESGIKKVILVDRTGLTIARISNFSYFPADVDGIGAIAGAVFSATEEQGESLELGGLEIVTSEFSVGKIFTSGCGSSAVIAIISDPDINIGLIRLILKRSTDELKKILEGFFRDDNDDDTLYYRDPRDPAGGSEGALADF
;
A
#
# COMPACT_ATOMS: atom_id res chain seq x y z
N MET A 1 -20.32 8.46 -3.35
CA MET A 1 -19.72 7.87 -4.57
C MET A 1 -18.58 8.68 -5.20
N GLN A 2 -18.50 9.98 -4.99
CA GLN A 2 -17.40 10.79 -5.56
C GLN A 2 -16.07 10.76 -4.80
N LYS A 3 -16.04 10.41 -3.51
CA LYS A 3 -14.80 10.34 -2.70
C LYS A 3 -13.88 9.17 -3.08
N PHE A 4 -14.44 8.00 -3.42
CA PHE A 4 -13.67 6.84 -3.87
C PHE A 4 -12.89 7.07 -5.17
N SER A 5 -13.43 7.89 -6.07
CA SER A 5 -12.81 8.17 -7.37
C SER A 5 -11.54 9.03 -7.26
N ILE A 6 -11.42 9.86 -6.25
CA ILE A 6 -10.28 10.78 -6.10
C ILE A 6 -9.04 10.05 -5.56
N ASN A 7 -9.22 9.16 -4.59
CA ASN A 7 -8.12 8.41 -3.99
C ASN A 7 -7.55 7.36 -4.96
N THR A 8 -8.40 6.68 -5.72
CA THR A 8 -7.97 5.74 -6.76
C THR A 8 -7.09 6.42 -7.82
N ARG A 9 -7.48 7.61 -8.27
CA ARG A 9 -6.69 8.41 -9.23
C ARG A 9 -5.31 8.79 -8.70
N SER A 10 -5.19 9.05 -7.40
CA SER A 10 -3.90 9.38 -6.78
C SER A 10 -2.96 8.18 -6.77
N PHE A 11 -3.46 6.97 -6.48
CA PHE A 11 -2.68 5.74 -6.59
C PHE A 11 -2.27 5.47 -8.04
N ASP A 12 -3.21 5.54 -8.98
CA ASP A 12 -2.94 5.32 -10.41
C ASP A 12 -1.87 6.26 -10.93
N ARG A 13 -1.87 7.54 -10.50
CA ARG A 13 -0.85 8.52 -10.88
C ARG A 13 0.54 8.13 -10.39
N ILE A 14 0.66 7.71 -9.12
CA ILE A 14 1.97 7.32 -8.55
C ILE A 14 2.46 6.03 -9.18
N LEU A 15 1.59 5.04 -9.36
CA LEU A 15 1.95 3.79 -10.01
C LEU A 15 2.35 4.00 -11.48
N SER A 16 1.67 4.88 -12.21
CA SER A 16 2.02 5.24 -13.59
C SER A 16 3.38 5.94 -13.66
N LYS A 17 3.66 6.83 -12.72
CA LYS A 17 4.96 7.50 -12.63
C LYS A 17 6.09 6.50 -12.36
N LEU A 18 5.85 5.51 -11.48
CA LEU A 18 6.79 4.41 -11.23
C LEU A 18 7.03 3.59 -12.48
N LEU A 19 5.96 3.12 -13.13
CA LEU A 19 6.04 2.30 -14.33
C LEU A 19 6.83 2.98 -15.45
N ASN A 20 6.66 4.29 -15.61
CA ASN A 20 7.31 5.08 -16.66
C ASN A 20 8.69 5.61 -16.26
N SER A 21 9.12 5.42 -15.02
CA SER A 21 10.42 5.93 -14.56
C SER A 21 11.61 5.16 -15.13
N GLU A 22 11.42 3.90 -15.51
CA GLU A 22 12.42 3.00 -16.06
C GLU A 22 11.80 2.04 -17.07
N SER A 23 12.39 1.89 -18.25
CA SER A 23 11.86 1.03 -19.32
C SER A 23 11.81 -0.45 -18.95
N GLY A 24 12.67 -0.89 -18.04
CA GLY A 24 12.73 -2.26 -17.54
C GLY A 24 11.62 -2.62 -16.54
N ILE A 25 10.83 -1.67 -16.07
CA ILE A 25 9.68 -1.96 -15.18
C ILE A 25 8.52 -2.49 -16.02
N LYS A 26 8.03 -3.66 -15.68
CA LYS A 26 6.93 -4.34 -16.39
C LYS A 26 5.58 -4.16 -15.71
N LYS A 27 5.56 -4.19 -14.40
CA LYS A 27 4.33 -4.16 -13.61
C LYS A 27 4.58 -3.56 -12.23
N VAL A 28 3.61 -2.81 -11.74
CA VAL A 28 3.59 -2.27 -10.39
C VAL A 28 2.26 -2.66 -9.74
N ILE A 29 2.32 -3.19 -8.53
CA ILE A 29 1.15 -3.67 -7.77
C ILE A 29 1.24 -3.08 -6.36
N LEU A 30 0.16 -2.48 -5.90
CA LEU A 30 -0.02 -2.03 -4.53
C LEU A 30 -1.05 -2.93 -3.86
N VAL A 31 -0.67 -3.56 -2.76
CA VAL A 31 -1.55 -4.43 -1.96
C VAL A 31 -1.61 -3.94 -0.52
N ASP A 32 -2.72 -4.21 0.16
CA ASP A 32 -2.79 -4.03 1.59
C ASP A 32 -2.07 -5.16 2.34
N ARG A 33 -1.98 -5.07 3.66
CA ARG A 33 -1.29 -6.09 4.49
C ARG A 33 -2.02 -7.43 4.52
N THR A 34 -3.28 -7.50 4.09
CA THR A 34 -4.03 -8.77 3.95
C THR A 34 -3.82 -9.44 2.60
N GLY A 35 -3.15 -8.76 1.67
CA GLY A 35 -2.88 -9.25 0.32
C GLY A 35 -3.91 -8.85 -0.72
N LEU A 36 -4.88 -7.99 -0.37
CA LEU A 36 -5.85 -7.46 -1.33
C LEU A 36 -5.20 -6.37 -2.19
N THR A 37 -5.42 -6.46 -3.49
CA THR A 37 -4.93 -5.46 -4.44
C THR A 37 -5.68 -4.14 -4.31
N ILE A 38 -4.95 -3.07 -4.00
CA ILE A 38 -5.46 -1.70 -3.94
C ILE A 38 -5.42 -1.06 -5.32
N ALA A 39 -4.28 -1.18 -6.02
CA ALA A 39 -4.07 -0.64 -7.36
C ALA A 39 -3.00 -1.44 -8.11
N ARG A 40 -3.07 -1.42 -9.43
CA ARG A 40 -2.11 -2.11 -10.28
C ARG A 40 -1.98 -1.43 -11.63
N ILE A 41 -0.79 -1.50 -12.22
CA ILE A 41 -0.53 -1.03 -13.58
C ILE A 41 0.53 -1.90 -14.25
N SER A 42 0.42 -2.10 -15.54
CA SER A 42 1.42 -2.82 -16.34
C SER A 42 1.56 -2.21 -17.73
N ASN A 43 2.78 -2.29 -18.29
CA ASN A 43 3.05 -1.84 -19.66
C ASN A 43 2.45 -2.76 -20.72
N PHE A 44 2.38 -4.08 -20.43
CA PHE A 44 1.83 -5.06 -21.34
C PHE A 44 1.08 -6.15 -20.56
N SER A 45 -0.02 -6.63 -21.13
CA SER A 45 -0.69 -7.86 -20.71
C SER A 45 0.16 -9.09 -21.13
N TYR A 46 1.43 -9.12 -20.74
CA TYR A 46 2.33 -10.17 -21.21
C TYR A 46 2.08 -11.53 -20.56
N PHE A 47 1.37 -11.53 -19.45
CA PHE A 47 0.88 -12.75 -18.82
C PHE A 47 -0.55 -12.52 -18.35
N PRO A 48 -1.49 -13.42 -18.67
CA PRO A 48 -2.75 -13.54 -17.95
C PRO A 48 -2.48 -14.18 -16.59
N ALA A 49 -1.44 -13.72 -15.87
CA ALA A 49 -1.16 -14.18 -14.54
C ALA A 49 -2.19 -13.56 -13.60
N ASP A 50 -2.67 -14.37 -12.69
CA ASP A 50 -3.46 -13.94 -11.55
C ASP A 50 -2.69 -12.87 -10.77
N VAL A 51 -2.97 -11.62 -11.06
CA VAL A 51 -2.27 -10.46 -10.48
C VAL A 51 -2.56 -10.36 -8.99
N ASP A 52 -3.74 -10.78 -8.58
CA ASP A 52 -4.14 -10.75 -7.18
C ASP A 52 -3.33 -11.78 -6.38
N GLY A 53 -3.09 -12.96 -6.95
CA GLY A 53 -2.22 -13.96 -6.37
C GLY A 53 -0.77 -13.49 -6.23
N ILE A 54 -0.23 -12.83 -7.25
CA ILE A 54 1.14 -12.27 -7.21
C ILE A 54 1.28 -11.20 -6.12
N GLY A 55 0.32 -10.30 -6.02
CA GLY A 55 0.30 -9.27 -5.00
C GLY A 55 0.23 -9.83 -3.59
N ALA A 56 -0.63 -10.82 -3.37
CA ALA A 56 -0.76 -11.50 -2.08
C ALA A 56 0.56 -12.20 -1.67
N ILE A 57 1.22 -12.88 -2.60
CA ILE A 57 2.53 -13.52 -2.34
C ILE A 57 3.59 -12.47 -2.02
N ALA A 58 3.67 -11.40 -2.77
CA ALA A 58 4.64 -10.32 -2.52
C ALA A 58 4.44 -9.69 -1.13
N GLY A 59 3.21 -9.44 -0.73
CA GLY A 59 2.85 -8.97 0.59
C GLY A 59 3.25 -9.94 1.70
N ALA A 60 3.00 -11.23 1.51
CA ALA A 60 3.36 -12.28 2.46
C ALA A 60 4.89 -12.41 2.63
N VAL A 61 5.65 -12.37 1.54
CA VAL A 61 7.12 -12.42 1.56
C VAL A 61 7.68 -11.21 2.31
N PHE A 62 7.15 -10.02 2.04
CA PHE A 62 7.57 -8.81 2.73
C PHE A 62 7.29 -8.89 4.23
N SER A 63 6.09 -9.26 4.63
CA SER A 63 5.69 -9.37 6.04
C SER A 63 6.48 -10.43 6.80
N ALA A 64 6.75 -11.58 6.19
CA ALA A 64 7.58 -12.63 6.78
C ALA A 64 9.03 -12.17 6.99
N THR A 65 9.58 -11.43 6.03
CA THR A 65 10.95 -10.88 6.12
C THR A 65 11.02 -9.78 7.19
N GLU A 66 9.99 -8.95 7.29
CA GLU A 66 9.86 -7.90 8.31
C GLU A 66 9.87 -8.50 9.72
N GLU A 67 9.05 -9.53 9.96
CA GLU A 67 8.99 -10.26 11.24
C GLU A 67 10.35 -10.91 11.60
N GLN A 68 11.03 -11.48 10.62
CA GLN A 68 12.36 -12.03 10.81
C GLN A 68 13.37 -10.93 11.23
N GLY A 69 13.31 -9.76 10.61
CA GLY A 69 14.14 -8.62 10.95
C GLY A 69 13.88 -8.08 12.36
N GLU A 70 12.63 -8.03 12.76
CA GLU A 70 12.22 -7.66 14.13
C GLU A 70 12.78 -8.64 15.16
N SER A 71 12.64 -9.95 14.92
CA SER A 71 13.14 -11.00 15.81
C SER A 71 14.65 -10.99 15.99
N LEU A 72 15.39 -10.49 15.01
CA LEU A 72 16.84 -10.37 15.01
C LEU A 72 17.34 -8.96 15.39
N GLU A 73 16.43 -8.05 15.76
CA GLU A 73 16.74 -6.65 16.10
C GLU A 73 17.50 -5.91 15.00
N LEU A 74 17.17 -6.19 13.72
CA LEU A 74 17.81 -5.57 12.57
C LEU A 74 17.26 -4.19 12.20
N GLY A 75 16.20 -3.75 12.88
CA GLY A 75 15.50 -2.51 12.55
C GLY A 75 14.41 -2.71 11.51
N GLY A 76 13.87 -1.62 10.96
CA GLY A 76 12.80 -1.65 9.97
C GLY A 76 13.26 -2.19 8.63
N LEU A 77 12.43 -3.04 8.01
CA LEU A 77 12.67 -3.54 6.66
C LEU A 77 12.40 -2.44 5.63
N GLU A 78 13.37 -2.14 4.79
CA GLU A 78 13.23 -1.14 3.74
C GLU A 78 12.75 -1.77 2.42
N ILE A 79 13.44 -2.82 1.96
CA ILE A 79 13.18 -3.45 0.67
C ILE A 79 13.58 -4.93 0.67
N VAL A 80 12.80 -5.74 -0.02
CA VAL A 80 13.17 -7.10 -0.41
C VAL A 80 13.37 -7.13 -1.92
N THR A 81 14.49 -7.69 -2.35
CA THR A 81 14.79 -7.92 -3.77
C THR A 81 14.90 -9.40 -4.04
N SER A 82 14.05 -9.91 -4.92
CA SER A 82 14.09 -11.29 -5.38
C SER A 82 14.62 -11.32 -6.82
N GLU A 83 15.75 -11.95 -7.02
CA GLU A 83 16.40 -12.06 -8.33
C GLU A 83 16.12 -13.42 -8.96
N PHE A 84 15.55 -13.37 -10.15
CA PHE A 84 15.29 -14.56 -10.98
C PHE A 84 16.16 -14.51 -12.24
N SER A 85 16.29 -15.62 -12.94
CA SER A 85 17.10 -15.69 -14.16
C SER A 85 16.63 -14.77 -15.29
N VAL A 86 15.33 -14.47 -15.33
CA VAL A 86 14.72 -13.63 -16.39
C VAL A 86 13.94 -12.43 -15.87
N GLY A 87 14.15 -12.04 -14.62
CA GLY A 87 13.47 -10.88 -14.04
C GLY A 87 13.81 -10.64 -12.57
N LYS A 88 13.30 -9.55 -12.02
CA LYS A 88 13.42 -9.22 -10.61
C LYS A 88 12.08 -8.76 -10.03
N ILE A 89 11.88 -9.01 -8.75
CA ILE A 89 10.76 -8.46 -7.98
C ILE A 89 11.34 -7.66 -6.82
N PHE A 90 10.88 -6.42 -6.71
CA PHE A 90 11.20 -5.53 -5.58
C PHE A 90 9.95 -5.32 -4.77
N THR A 91 10.02 -5.50 -3.46
CA THR A 91 8.91 -5.19 -2.56
C THR A 91 9.34 -4.23 -1.46
N SER A 92 8.48 -3.28 -1.15
CA SER A 92 8.74 -2.28 -0.12
C SER A 92 7.45 -1.94 0.63
N GLY A 93 7.55 -1.63 1.92
CA GLY A 93 6.41 -1.23 2.72
C GLY A 93 6.01 0.22 2.47
N CYS A 94 4.72 0.47 2.41
CA CYS A 94 4.12 1.81 2.37
C CYS A 94 3.49 2.10 3.73
N GLY A 95 4.30 2.40 4.73
CA GLY A 95 3.87 2.45 6.11
C GLY A 95 3.43 1.08 6.65
N SER A 96 2.53 1.08 7.62
CA SER A 96 1.97 -0.15 8.20
C SER A 96 0.80 -0.74 7.41
N SER A 97 0.30 -0.04 6.39
CA SER A 97 -0.98 -0.33 5.75
C SER A 97 -0.86 -1.12 4.45
N ALA A 98 0.25 -0.97 3.71
CA ALA A 98 0.37 -1.54 2.37
C ALA A 98 1.80 -1.94 2.02
N VAL A 99 1.91 -2.73 0.96
CA VAL A 99 3.16 -3.14 0.32
C VAL A 99 3.07 -2.87 -1.17
N ILE A 100 4.11 -2.30 -1.73
CA ILE A 100 4.26 -2.13 -3.17
C ILE A 100 5.21 -3.19 -3.72
N ALA A 101 4.88 -3.77 -4.88
CA ALA A 101 5.71 -4.70 -5.62
C ALA A 101 5.97 -4.19 -7.03
N ILE A 102 7.22 -4.22 -7.45
CA ILE A 102 7.67 -3.91 -8.81
C ILE A 102 8.23 -5.18 -9.45
N ILE A 103 7.72 -5.52 -10.63
CA ILE A 103 8.24 -6.62 -11.46
C ILE A 103 9.00 -6.00 -12.62
N SER A 104 10.22 -6.46 -12.85
CA SER A 104 11.13 -5.87 -13.82
C SER A 104 11.92 -6.89 -14.62
N ASP A 105 12.58 -6.40 -15.68
CA ASP A 105 13.61 -7.12 -16.41
C ASP A 105 14.84 -7.42 -15.52
N PRO A 106 15.64 -8.43 -15.87
CA PRO A 106 16.81 -8.82 -15.08
C PRO A 106 17.92 -7.76 -15.07
N ASP A 107 18.03 -6.94 -16.11
CA ASP A 107 19.11 -5.95 -16.29
C ASP A 107 18.83 -4.59 -15.64
N ILE A 108 17.71 -4.46 -14.91
CA ILE A 108 17.33 -3.20 -14.30
C ILE A 108 18.35 -2.74 -13.25
N ASN A 109 18.59 -1.44 -13.18
CA ASN A 109 19.47 -0.84 -12.19
C ASN A 109 18.83 -0.88 -10.79
N ILE A 110 19.33 -1.77 -9.94
CA ILE A 110 18.81 -1.99 -8.58
C ILE A 110 18.92 -0.71 -7.74
N GLY A 111 20.02 0.03 -7.84
CA GLY A 111 20.22 1.26 -7.08
C GLY A 111 19.21 2.34 -7.43
N LEU A 112 18.90 2.48 -8.72
CA LEU A 112 17.88 3.41 -9.21
C LEU A 112 16.48 3.00 -8.72
N ILE A 113 16.14 1.72 -8.81
CA ILE A 113 14.84 1.22 -8.31
C ILE A 113 14.69 1.47 -6.82
N ARG A 114 15.72 1.24 -6.03
CA ARG A 114 15.69 1.54 -4.59
C ARG A 114 15.41 3.01 -4.30
N LEU A 115 16.03 3.92 -5.04
CA LEU A 115 15.80 5.36 -4.91
C LEU A 115 14.38 5.77 -5.29
N ILE A 116 13.89 5.25 -6.41
CA ILE A 116 12.54 5.53 -6.91
C ILE A 116 11.48 4.97 -5.92
N LEU A 117 11.66 3.74 -5.44
CA LEU A 117 10.78 3.13 -4.46
C LEU A 117 10.69 3.94 -3.18
N LYS A 118 11.82 4.37 -2.63
CA LYS A 118 11.85 5.17 -1.41
C LYS A 118 10.99 6.43 -1.53
N ARG A 119 11.13 7.16 -2.63
CA ARG A 119 10.33 8.37 -2.89
C ARG A 119 8.84 8.05 -3.05
N SER A 120 8.53 7.00 -3.79
CA SER A 120 7.13 6.62 -4.08
C SER A 120 6.43 6.06 -2.85
N THR A 121 7.11 5.29 -2.01
CA THR A 121 6.54 4.77 -0.76
C THR A 121 6.23 5.89 0.23
N ASP A 122 7.04 6.94 0.28
CA ASP A 122 6.76 8.12 1.11
C ASP A 122 5.49 8.87 0.63
N GLU A 123 5.32 9.03 -0.68
CA GLU A 123 4.11 9.62 -1.26
C GLU A 123 2.87 8.74 -1.02
N LEU A 124 2.98 7.44 -1.26
CA LEU A 124 1.90 6.46 -1.05
C LEU A 124 1.48 6.38 0.41
N LYS A 125 2.43 6.40 1.33
CA LYS A 125 2.16 6.41 2.76
C LYS A 125 1.24 7.55 3.18
N LYS A 126 1.48 8.76 2.69
CA LYS A 126 0.65 9.94 2.98
C LYS A 126 -0.78 9.78 2.47
N ILE A 127 -0.95 9.24 1.26
CA ILE A 127 -2.27 9.01 0.66
C ILE A 127 -3.01 7.90 1.42
N LEU A 128 -2.33 6.81 1.78
CA LEU A 128 -2.90 5.70 2.53
C LEU A 128 -3.34 6.10 3.94
N GLU A 129 -2.56 6.91 4.63
CA GLU A 129 -2.92 7.46 5.94
C GLU A 129 -4.21 8.29 5.89
N GLY A 130 -4.38 9.10 4.85
CA GLY A 130 -5.61 9.83 4.59
C GLY A 130 -6.80 8.91 4.29
N PHE A 131 -6.59 7.92 3.44
CA PHE A 131 -7.62 6.96 3.03
C PHE A 131 -8.19 6.16 4.21
N PHE A 132 -7.34 5.55 5.02
CA PHE A 132 -7.78 4.75 6.17
C PHE A 132 -8.28 5.59 7.35
N ARG A 133 -7.93 6.87 7.44
CA ARG A 133 -8.46 7.77 8.45
C ARG A 133 -9.90 8.17 8.16
N ASP A 134 -10.21 8.44 6.90
CA ASP A 134 -11.58 8.77 6.46
C ASP A 134 -12.55 7.60 6.67
N ASP A 135 -12.11 6.35 6.50
CA ASP A 135 -12.94 5.18 6.75
C ASP A 135 -13.26 4.97 8.25
N ASN A 136 -12.34 5.32 9.15
CA ASN A 136 -12.56 5.20 10.59
C ASN A 136 -13.47 6.30 11.15
N ASP A 137 -13.51 7.47 10.54
CA ASP A 137 -14.37 8.55 10.96
C ASP A 137 -15.84 8.34 10.53
N ASP A 138 -16.08 7.55 9.48
CA ASP A 138 -17.45 7.25 9.00
C ASP A 138 -18.14 6.17 9.84
N ASP A 139 -17.40 5.23 10.43
CA ASP A 139 -17.95 4.17 11.29
C ASP A 139 -18.41 4.70 12.66
N THR A 140 -17.91 5.83 13.12
CA THR A 140 -18.32 6.42 14.39
C THR A 140 -19.63 7.22 14.31
N LEU A 141 -20.09 7.54 13.10
CA LEU A 141 -21.32 8.33 12.91
C LEU A 141 -22.60 7.49 12.87
N TYR A 142 -22.52 6.16 12.79
CA TYR A 142 -23.69 5.30 12.62
C TYR A 142 -24.13 4.53 13.86
N TYR A 143 -23.37 4.53 14.96
CA TYR A 143 -23.80 3.91 16.20
C TYR A 143 -24.56 4.93 17.07
N ARG A 144 -25.80 5.17 16.70
CA ARG A 144 -26.75 5.83 17.59
C ARG A 144 -27.43 4.75 18.43
N ASP A 145 -27.20 4.72 19.72
CA ASP A 145 -27.90 3.84 20.63
C ASP A 145 -29.42 4.11 20.53
N PRO A 146 -30.22 3.14 20.07
CA PRO A 146 -31.67 3.34 19.93
C PRO A 146 -32.38 3.61 21.25
N ARG A 147 -31.69 3.50 22.37
CA ARG A 147 -32.21 3.70 23.73
C ARG A 147 -31.95 5.10 24.27
N ASP A 148 -31.22 5.94 23.51
CA ASP A 148 -31.00 7.35 23.86
C ASP A 148 -31.75 8.28 22.88
N PRO A 149 -33.03 8.58 23.19
CA PRO A 149 -33.84 9.41 22.29
C PRO A 149 -33.51 10.89 22.32
N ALA A 150 -32.62 11.32 23.18
CA ALA A 150 -32.45 12.75 23.47
C ALA A 150 -31.08 13.34 23.11
N GLY A 151 -30.15 12.57 22.54
CA GLY A 151 -28.83 13.10 22.18
C GLY A 151 -28.28 14.03 23.23
N GLY A 152 -27.91 13.48 24.39
CA GLY A 152 -27.64 14.17 25.63
C GLY A 152 -27.06 15.55 25.55
N SER A 153 -27.83 16.48 25.78
CA SER A 153 -27.43 17.78 26.32
C SER A 153 -27.26 17.66 27.84
N GLU A 154 -26.22 17.02 28.28
CA GLU A 154 -25.95 17.03 29.70
C GLU A 154 -24.49 17.30 29.99
N GLY A 155 -24.08 18.44 29.64
CA GLY A 155 -22.87 19.04 30.14
C GLY A 155 -23.08 20.27 30.97
N ALA A 156 -24.16 20.36 31.62
CA ALA A 156 -24.39 21.56 32.44
C ALA A 156 -24.99 21.19 33.75
N LEU A 157 -24.23 20.68 34.67
CA LEU A 157 -24.54 20.78 36.07
C LEU A 157 -23.40 20.23 36.93
N ALA A 158 -22.35 21.02 37.01
CA ALA A 158 -21.44 20.91 38.13
C ALA A 158 -21.26 22.29 38.69
N ASP A 159 -22.32 22.85 39.21
CA ASP A 159 -22.23 23.90 40.20
C ASP A 159 -22.75 23.32 41.50
N PHE A 160 -21.79 22.79 42.19
CA PHE A 160 -21.79 22.76 43.67
C PHE A 160 -20.52 22.14 44.17
#